data_763eece46f99ecb6621673e552263501
#
_entry.id   763eece46f99ecb6621673e552263501
#
_cell.length_a   1.000
_cell.length_b   1.000
_cell.length_c   1.000
_cell.angle_alpha   90.00
_cell.angle_beta   90.00
_cell.angle_gamma   90.00
#
_symmetry.space_group_name_H-M   'P 1'
#
loop_
_entity.id
_entity.type
_entity.pdbx_description
1 polymer ?
#
loop_
_entity_poly.entity_id
_entity_poly.type
_entity_poly.pdbx_seq_one_letter_code
_entity_poly.pdbx_strand_id
1 'polypeptide(L)'
;ASDVYKRQLFQRGETQAIVVTTLGPLRDAAMIDALEGNFKDHFMLHYNFPPFCVGETGRVGSPKRREIGHGRLAKRAILGVLPSPEEFPYVIRAVSEITESNGSSSMATVCGTSLALMDAGVTLKAPVAGVAMGLIKDGDRFAVLTDILGDEDHLGDMDFKVAGTAEGVTALQMDIKIDGITSEIMEQALGQAKRGRLHI
;
A
#
# COMPACT_ATOMS: atom_id res chain seq x y z
N ALA A 1 4.09 -23.66 19.33
CA ALA A 1 3.01 -23.11 18.50
C ALA A 1 3.53 -23.09 17.07
N SER A 2 2.85 -23.76 16.16
CA SER A 2 3.16 -23.66 14.73
C SER A 2 2.72 -22.30 14.23
N ASP A 3 3.63 -21.56 13.59
CA ASP A 3 3.29 -20.30 12.94
C ASP A 3 2.19 -20.52 11.89
N VAL A 4 1.25 -19.60 11.79
CA VAL A 4 0.24 -19.60 10.73
C VAL A 4 0.77 -18.78 9.56
N TYR A 5 0.90 -19.43 8.41
CA TYR A 5 1.31 -18.79 7.17
C TYR A 5 0.15 -18.78 6.19
N LYS A 6 -0.25 -17.59 5.75
CA LYS A 6 -1.23 -17.40 4.68
C LYS A 6 -0.66 -16.47 3.62
N ARG A 7 -0.95 -16.78 2.36
CA ARG A 7 -0.44 -16.02 1.23
C ARG A 7 -1.52 -15.78 0.19
N GLN A 8 -1.50 -14.58 -0.37
CA GLN A 8 -2.37 -14.18 -1.47
C GLN A 8 -1.54 -13.69 -2.64
N LEU A 9 -1.94 -14.07 -3.83
CA LEU A 9 -1.49 -13.47 -5.06
C LEU A 9 -2.51 -12.40 -5.46
N PHE A 10 -2.09 -11.15 -5.43
CA PHE A 10 -2.88 -10.04 -5.96
C PHE A 10 -2.31 -9.62 -7.31
N GLN A 11 -3.17 -9.58 -8.31
CA GLN A 11 -2.81 -9.14 -9.65
C GLN A 11 -3.84 -8.16 -10.19
N ARG A 12 -3.37 -7.05 -10.78
CA ARG A 12 -4.19 -6.09 -11.50
C ARG A 12 -3.43 -5.61 -12.73
N GLY A 13 -3.95 -5.94 -13.92
CA GLY A 13 -3.21 -5.75 -15.17
C GLY A 13 -1.85 -6.45 -15.12
N GLU A 14 -0.80 -5.69 -15.37
CA GLU A 14 0.59 -6.14 -15.36
C GLU A 14 1.29 -5.91 -14.01
N THR A 15 0.55 -5.59 -12.95
CA THR A 15 1.11 -5.44 -11.60
C THR A 15 0.69 -6.62 -10.73
N GLN A 16 1.69 -7.34 -10.20
CA GLN A 16 1.48 -8.54 -9.42
C GLN A 16 2.29 -8.50 -8.12
N ALA A 17 1.65 -8.86 -7.01
CA ALA A 17 2.25 -8.95 -5.68
C ALA A 17 1.88 -10.27 -5.00
N ILE A 18 2.87 -10.96 -4.45
CA ILE A 18 2.64 -12.08 -3.53
C ILE A 18 2.76 -11.53 -2.12
N VAL A 19 1.67 -11.58 -1.35
CA VAL A 19 1.67 -11.12 0.03
C VAL A 19 1.50 -12.30 0.99
N VAL A 20 2.46 -12.44 1.90
CA VAL A 20 2.49 -13.49 2.91
C VAL A 20 2.26 -12.88 4.29
N THR A 21 1.26 -13.38 5.01
CA THR A 21 1.00 -13.03 6.41
C THR A 21 1.45 -14.16 7.33
N THR A 22 2.23 -13.81 8.34
CA THR A 22 2.66 -14.71 9.41
C THR A 22 2.15 -14.19 10.74
N LEU A 23 1.58 -15.07 11.55
CA LEU A 23 1.14 -14.78 12.92
C LEU A 23 2.13 -15.41 13.91
N GLY A 24 2.60 -14.62 14.87
CA GLY A 24 3.51 -15.06 15.92
C GLY A 24 3.03 -14.69 17.32
N PRO A 25 3.65 -15.23 18.38
CA PRO A 25 3.30 -14.87 19.76
C PRO A 25 3.73 -13.42 20.07
N LEU A 26 3.08 -12.79 21.04
CA LEU A 26 3.33 -11.38 21.41
C LEU A 26 4.79 -11.08 21.80
N ARG A 27 5.55 -12.08 22.28
CA ARG A 27 6.97 -11.93 22.60
C ARG A 27 7.84 -11.62 21.38
N ASP A 28 7.37 -11.95 20.18
CA ASP A 28 8.10 -11.76 18.91
C ASP A 28 7.85 -10.36 18.30
N ALA A 29 7.15 -9.47 19.03
CA ALA A 29 6.96 -8.09 18.62
C ALA A 29 8.31 -7.39 18.43
N ALA A 30 8.45 -6.65 17.33
CA ALA A 30 9.67 -5.92 17.05
C ALA A 30 9.86 -4.78 18.06
N MET A 31 11.03 -4.73 18.69
CA MET A 31 11.41 -3.59 19.54
C MET A 31 11.89 -2.44 18.64
N ILE A 32 11.22 -1.32 18.70
CA ILE A 32 11.61 -0.10 17.99
C ILE A 32 12.25 0.87 18.99
N ASP A 33 13.51 1.21 18.72
CA ASP A 33 14.25 2.24 19.44
C ASP A 33 14.10 3.55 18.66
N ALA A 34 13.26 4.44 19.14
CA ALA A 34 12.99 5.74 18.52
C ALA A 34 13.42 6.89 19.42
N LEU A 35 13.59 8.07 18.84
CA LEU A 35 13.94 9.29 19.60
C LEU A 35 12.94 9.61 20.72
N GLU A 36 11.68 9.23 20.53
CA GLU A 36 10.57 9.45 21.47
C GLU A 36 10.45 8.35 22.53
N GLY A 37 11.32 7.32 22.46
CA GLY A 37 11.34 6.19 23.40
C GLY A 37 11.15 4.84 22.68
N ASN A 38 11.32 3.78 23.47
CA ASN A 38 11.22 2.41 22.98
C ASN A 38 9.76 1.93 23.02
N PHE A 39 9.30 1.32 21.93
CA PHE A 39 7.98 0.69 21.89
C PHE A 39 8.00 -0.65 21.13
N LYS A 40 6.98 -1.47 21.36
CA LYS A 40 6.79 -2.73 20.67
C LYS A 40 5.88 -2.55 19.47
N ASP A 41 6.37 -2.98 18.31
CA ASP A 41 5.59 -2.97 17.06
C ASP A 41 4.98 -4.36 16.83
N HIS A 42 3.65 -4.43 16.91
CA HIS A 42 2.87 -5.66 16.76
C HIS A 42 2.46 -5.95 15.32
N PHE A 43 2.60 -4.97 14.41
CA PHE A 43 2.33 -5.14 12.99
C PHE A 43 3.52 -4.70 12.15
N MET A 44 4.20 -5.64 11.57
CA MET A 44 5.32 -5.42 10.65
C MET A 44 4.86 -5.62 9.21
N LEU A 45 5.19 -4.68 8.32
CA LEU A 45 4.97 -4.84 6.89
C LEU A 45 6.27 -4.54 6.16
N HIS A 46 6.74 -5.52 5.38
CA HIS A 46 7.92 -5.44 4.54
C HIS A 46 7.52 -5.46 3.08
N TYR A 47 8.11 -4.59 2.29
CA TYR A 47 7.86 -4.44 0.87
C TYR A 47 9.17 -4.63 0.13
N ASN A 48 9.18 -5.54 -0.83
CA ASN A 48 10.33 -5.86 -1.65
C ASN A 48 10.00 -5.62 -3.13
N PHE A 49 10.88 -4.86 -3.78
CA PHE A 49 10.77 -4.49 -5.20
C PHE A 49 12.07 -4.88 -5.93
N PRO A 50 12.25 -6.16 -6.25
CA PRO A 50 13.45 -6.63 -6.93
C PRO A 50 13.50 -6.13 -8.39
N PRO A 51 14.68 -5.91 -8.97
CA PRO A 51 14.83 -5.37 -10.32
C PRO A 51 14.05 -6.16 -11.40
N PHE A 52 13.95 -7.46 -11.25
CA PHE A 52 13.27 -8.32 -12.23
C PHE A 52 11.78 -8.01 -12.40
N CYS A 53 11.12 -7.42 -11.39
CA CYS A 53 9.69 -7.12 -11.48
C CYS A 53 9.35 -6.04 -12.54
N VAL A 54 10.35 -5.32 -13.02
CA VAL A 54 10.28 -4.36 -14.14
C VAL A 54 11.18 -4.77 -15.31
N GLY A 55 11.58 -6.05 -15.38
CA GLY A 55 12.40 -6.59 -16.46
C GLY A 55 13.87 -6.13 -16.41
N GLU A 56 14.32 -5.55 -15.31
CA GLU A 56 15.69 -5.07 -15.16
C GLU A 56 16.58 -6.14 -14.48
N THR A 57 17.89 -6.07 -14.78
CA THR A 57 18.92 -6.77 -14.05
C THR A 57 19.49 -5.87 -12.96
N GLY A 58 19.81 -6.42 -11.80
CA GLY A 58 20.38 -5.64 -10.72
C GLY A 58 20.64 -6.44 -9.47
N ARG A 59 21.35 -5.82 -8.51
CA ARG A 59 21.65 -6.44 -7.23
C ARG A 59 20.39 -6.45 -6.34
N VAL A 60 20.04 -7.63 -5.87
CA VAL A 60 19.07 -7.82 -4.78
C VAL A 60 19.82 -7.73 -3.45
N GLY A 61 19.34 -6.85 -2.56
CA GLY A 61 20.02 -6.60 -1.28
C GLY A 61 19.07 -5.93 -0.28
N SER A 62 19.64 -5.10 0.61
CA SER A 62 18.85 -4.35 1.58
C SER A 62 17.85 -3.41 0.92
N PRO A 63 16.65 -3.21 1.49
CA PRO A 63 15.64 -2.32 0.95
C PRO A 63 16.17 -0.89 0.75
N LYS A 64 15.87 -0.31 -0.40
CA LYS A 64 16.18 1.08 -0.73
C LYS A 64 15.13 2.03 -0.12
N ARG A 65 15.40 3.34 -0.14
CA ARG A 65 14.49 4.36 0.41
C ARG A 65 13.07 4.27 -0.17
N ARG A 66 12.95 3.98 -1.48
CA ARG A 66 11.66 3.81 -2.16
C ARG A 66 10.88 2.64 -1.58
N GLU A 67 11.53 1.50 -1.38
CA GLU A 67 10.90 0.30 -0.80
C GLU A 67 10.46 0.55 0.63
N ILE A 68 11.27 1.22 1.44
CA ILE A 68 10.91 1.61 2.81
C ILE A 68 9.70 2.55 2.81
N GLY A 69 9.67 3.54 1.92
CA GLY A 69 8.55 4.49 1.80
C GLY A 69 7.25 3.81 1.37
N HIS A 70 7.30 2.93 0.37
CA HIS A 70 6.14 2.16 -0.09
C HIS A 70 5.62 1.21 1.00
N GLY A 71 6.51 0.51 1.70
CA GLY A 71 6.16 -0.34 2.83
C GLY A 71 5.48 0.44 3.96
N ARG A 72 6.00 1.63 4.30
CA ARG A 72 5.39 2.52 5.30
C ARG A 72 4.01 3.03 4.89
N LEU A 73 3.82 3.38 3.61
CA LEU A 73 2.51 3.79 3.09
C LEU A 73 1.50 2.64 3.22
N ALA A 74 1.86 1.44 2.77
CA ALA A 74 1.01 0.26 2.86
C ALA A 74 0.70 -0.11 4.33
N LYS A 75 1.70 -0.08 5.21
CA LYS A 75 1.51 -0.29 6.65
C LYS A 75 0.50 0.70 7.23
N ARG A 76 0.67 1.99 6.96
CA ARG A 76 -0.23 3.05 7.45
C ARG A 76 -1.66 2.86 6.95
N ALA A 77 -1.84 2.40 5.69
CA ALA A 77 -3.15 2.14 5.12
C ALA A 77 -3.94 1.08 5.89
N ILE A 78 -3.25 0.08 6.46
CA ILE A 78 -3.85 -1.06 7.16
C ILE A 78 -4.02 -0.82 8.67
N LEU A 79 -3.10 -0.04 9.29
CA LEU A 79 -3.08 0.14 10.76
C LEU A 79 -4.43 0.56 11.36
N GLY A 80 -5.19 1.43 10.67
CA GLY A 80 -6.46 1.93 11.18
C GLY A 80 -7.59 0.90 11.26
N VAL A 81 -7.44 -0.23 10.56
CA VAL A 81 -8.45 -1.31 10.51
C VAL A 81 -8.04 -2.57 11.26
N LEU A 82 -6.83 -2.62 11.80
CA LEU A 82 -6.40 -3.76 12.61
C LEU A 82 -7.16 -3.84 13.94
N PRO A 83 -7.40 -5.04 14.45
CA PRO A 83 -7.87 -5.23 15.82
C PRO A 83 -6.80 -4.78 16.82
N SER A 84 -7.22 -4.46 18.03
CA SER A 84 -6.29 -4.17 19.12
C SER A 84 -5.53 -5.45 19.55
N PRO A 85 -4.35 -5.33 20.21
CA PRO A 85 -3.62 -6.48 20.73
C PRO A 85 -4.40 -7.29 21.77
N GLU A 86 -5.39 -6.68 22.44
CA GLU A 86 -6.28 -7.35 23.39
C GLU A 86 -7.32 -8.21 22.67
N GLU A 87 -7.82 -7.74 21.51
CA GLU A 87 -8.79 -8.46 20.69
C GLU A 87 -8.14 -9.57 19.85
N PHE A 88 -6.89 -9.33 19.43
CA PHE A 88 -6.12 -10.27 18.60
C PHE A 88 -4.69 -10.41 19.13
N PRO A 89 -4.45 -11.32 20.09
CA PRO A 89 -3.19 -11.40 20.85
C PRO A 89 -2.06 -12.06 20.06
N TYR A 90 -1.83 -11.64 18.84
CA TYR A 90 -0.75 -12.09 17.96
C TYR A 90 0.02 -10.92 17.40
N VAL A 91 1.30 -11.16 17.13
CA VAL A 91 2.12 -10.31 16.28
C VAL A 91 1.85 -10.69 14.84
N ILE A 92 1.66 -9.69 14.00
CA ILE A 92 1.38 -9.85 12.57
C ILE A 92 2.60 -9.38 11.79
N ARG A 93 3.11 -10.24 10.91
CA ARG A 93 4.14 -9.87 9.94
C ARG A 93 3.63 -10.12 8.53
N ALA A 94 3.48 -9.06 7.74
CA ALA A 94 3.18 -9.13 6.32
C ALA A 94 4.44 -8.88 5.51
N VAL A 95 4.67 -9.68 4.49
CA VAL A 95 5.76 -9.51 3.51
C VAL A 95 5.15 -9.47 2.12
N SER A 96 5.36 -8.37 1.41
CA SER A 96 4.91 -8.19 0.03
C SER A 96 6.09 -8.29 -0.91
N GLU A 97 6.08 -9.29 -1.78
CA GLU A 97 7.04 -9.49 -2.87
C GLU A 97 6.39 -9.05 -4.18
N ILE A 98 6.92 -8.00 -4.79
CA ILE A 98 6.45 -7.56 -6.11
C ILE A 98 7.11 -8.41 -7.16
N THR A 99 6.32 -9.12 -7.95
CA THR A 99 6.79 -10.06 -8.98
C THR A 99 6.71 -9.48 -10.38
N GLU A 100 5.78 -8.53 -10.60
CA GLU A 100 5.64 -7.76 -11.83
C GLU A 100 5.06 -6.39 -11.53
N SER A 101 5.49 -5.34 -12.25
CA SER A 101 5.02 -3.98 -11.98
C SER A 101 4.99 -3.12 -13.24
N ASN A 102 3.76 -2.71 -13.62
CA ASN A 102 3.50 -1.62 -14.56
C ASN A 102 2.31 -0.81 -14.03
N GLY A 103 2.55 -0.05 -12.95
CA GLY A 103 1.54 0.70 -12.22
C GLY A 103 1.89 0.78 -10.73
N SER A 104 0.89 0.93 -9.87
CA SER A 104 1.13 1.12 -8.43
C SER A 104 1.31 -0.19 -7.67
N SER A 105 2.54 -0.65 -7.55
CA SER A 105 2.91 -1.81 -6.73
C SER A 105 2.65 -1.61 -5.22
N SER A 106 2.71 -0.35 -4.72
CA SER A 106 2.35 -0.06 -3.33
C SER A 106 0.86 -0.25 -3.06
N MET A 107 0.00 0.09 -4.02
CA MET A 107 -1.44 -0.14 -3.88
C MET A 107 -1.80 -1.61 -4.07
N ALA A 108 -1.10 -2.34 -4.95
CA ALA A 108 -1.18 -3.80 -5.01
C ALA A 108 -0.80 -4.44 -3.66
N THR A 109 0.23 -3.91 -2.98
CA THR A 109 0.61 -4.35 -1.63
C THR A 109 -0.49 -4.09 -0.61
N VAL A 110 -1.16 -2.93 -0.64
CA VAL A 110 -2.30 -2.63 0.25
C VAL A 110 -3.42 -3.66 0.06
N CYS A 111 -3.85 -3.87 -1.19
CA CYS A 111 -4.93 -4.81 -1.52
C CYS A 111 -4.56 -6.24 -1.14
N GLY A 112 -3.36 -6.69 -1.54
CA GLY A 112 -2.86 -8.02 -1.23
C GLY A 112 -2.69 -8.26 0.27
N THR A 113 -2.26 -7.24 1.04
CA THR A 113 -2.15 -7.34 2.50
C THR A 113 -3.52 -7.44 3.15
N SER A 114 -4.51 -6.64 2.72
CA SER A 114 -5.88 -6.75 3.21
C SER A 114 -6.44 -8.16 3.02
N LEU A 115 -6.26 -8.75 1.84
CA LEU A 115 -6.68 -10.11 1.53
C LEU A 115 -5.94 -11.16 2.37
N ALA A 116 -4.60 -11.04 2.47
CA ALA A 116 -3.78 -12.01 3.20
C ALA A 116 -4.06 -11.98 4.72
N LEU A 117 -4.37 -10.82 5.28
CA LEU A 117 -4.79 -10.70 6.69
C LEU A 117 -6.14 -11.36 6.94
N MET A 118 -7.13 -11.12 6.08
CA MET A 118 -8.44 -11.77 6.18
C MET A 118 -8.34 -13.29 6.03
N ASP A 119 -7.54 -13.78 5.08
CA ASP A 119 -7.28 -15.21 4.91
C ASP A 119 -6.56 -15.84 6.11
N ALA A 120 -5.70 -15.08 6.79
CA ALA A 120 -5.05 -15.49 8.05
C ALA A 120 -5.97 -15.48 9.27
N GLY A 121 -7.23 -15.06 9.12
CA GLY A 121 -8.21 -14.98 10.21
C GLY A 121 -8.05 -13.73 11.08
N VAL A 122 -7.31 -12.72 10.63
CA VAL A 122 -7.25 -11.42 11.32
C VAL A 122 -8.57 -10.70 11.14
N THR A 123 -9.22 -10.32 12.24
CA THR A 123 -10.53 -9.68 12.24
C THR A 123 -10.37 -8.18 11.92
N LEU A 124 -10.19 -7.84 10.64
CA LEU A 124 -10.15 -6.45 10.22
C LEU A 124 -11.50 -5.77 10.45
N LYS A 125 -11.49 -4.50 10.87
CA LYS A 125 -12.71 -3.67 11.00
C LYS A 125 -13.45 -3.51 9.66
N ALA A 126 -12.69 -3.41 8.56
CA ALA A 126 -13.19 -3.38 7.20
C ALA A 126 -12.07 -3.74 6.21
N PRO A 127 -12.39 -4.25 5.00
CA PRO A 127 -11.43 -4.41 3.92
C PRO A 127 -10.85 -3.06 3.50
N VAL A 128 -9.55 -3.07 3.13
CA VAL A 128 -8.86 -1.88 2.59
C VAL A 128 -8.45 -2.15 1.16
N ALA A 129 -8.79 -1.22 0.28
CA ALA A 129 -8.27 -1.19 -1.09
C ALA A 129 -7.51 0.12 -1.35
N GLY A 130 -6.62 0.10 -2.33
CA GLY A 130 -5.85 1.25 -2.74
C GLY A 130 -5.83 1.41 -4.26
N VAL A 131 -5.77 2.65 -4.71
CA VAL A 131 -5.68 3.02 -6.13
C VAL A 131 -4.68 4.15 -6.33
N ALA A 132 -3.96 4.13 -7.43
CA ALA A 132 -3.12 5.24 -7.87
C ALA A 132 -3.88 6.09 -8.88
N MET A 133 -3.87 7.39 -8.67
CA MET A 133 -4.53 8.39 -9.48
C MET A 133 -3.47 9.26 -10.15
N GLY A 134 -3.77 9.77 -11.33
CA GLY A 134 -2.94 10.73 -12.04
C GLY A 134 -3.71 11.99 -12.42
N LEU A 135 -2.97 13.04 -12.74
CA LEU A 135 -3.49 14.28 -13.28
C LEU A 135 -2.69 14.67 -14.52
N ILE A 136 -3.40 15.09 -15.56
CA ILE A 136 -2.83 15.79 -16.69
C ILE A 136 -3.50 17.14 -16.77
N LYS A 137 -2.70 18.22 -16.85
CA LYS A 137 -3.18 19.60 -16.90
C LYS A 137 -2.56 20.35 -18.08
N ASP A 138 -3.38 20.98 -18.89
CA ASP A 138 -2.96 21.82 -20.03
C ASP A 138 -3.69 23.17 -19.95
N GLY A 139 -3.03 24.18 -19.43
CA GLY A 139 -3.62 25.48 -19.13
C GLY A 139 -4.76 25.36 -18.10
N ASP A 140 -5.97 25.73 -18.51
CA ASP A 140 -7.17 25.62 -17.66
C ASP A 140 -7.91 24.27 -17.79
N ARG A 141 -7.47 23.41 -18.73
CA ARG A 141 -8.04 22.06 -18.91
C ARG A 141 -7.30 21.06 -18.06
N PHE A 142 -8.01 20.12 -17.51
CA PHE A 142 -7.40 19.00 -16.78
C PHE A 142 -8.19 17.70 -16.95
N ALA A 143 -7.48 16.60 -16.78
CA ALA A 143 -8.06 15.27 -16.74
C ALA A 143 -7.49 14.48 -15.54
N VAL A 144 -8.37 13.89 -14.76
CA VAL A 144 -7.99 12.98 -13.67
C VAL A 144 -8.05 11.54 -14.18
N LEU A 145 -6.92 10.83 -14.04
CA LEU A 145 -6.78 9.43 -14.44
C LEU A 145 -6.94 8.54 -13.21
N THR A 146 -7.58 7.38 -13.39
CA THR A 146 -7.80 6.40 -12.32
C THR A 146 -7.05 5.12 -12.64
N ASP A 147 -6.32 4.56 -11.65
CA ASP A 147 -5.56 3.31 -11.76
C ASP A 147 -4.47 3.41 -12.85
N ILE A 148 -3.59 4.38 -12.66
CA ILE A 148 -2.58 4.76 -13.65
C ILE A 148 -1.49 3.71 -13.84
N LEU A 149 -1.01 3.61 -15.07
CA LEU A 149 0.16 2.84 -15.48
C LEU A 149 1.46 3.60 -15.17
N GLY A 150 2.59 2.91 -15.32
CA GLY A 150 3.91 3.51 -15.06
C GLY A 150 4.23 4.72 -15.93
N ASP A 151 3.86 4.69 -17.20
CA ASP A 151 4.06 5.83 -18.12
C ASP A 151 3.16 7.03 -17.75
N GLU A 152 1.93 6.78 -17.31
CA GLU A 152 1.01 7.82 -16.86
C GLU A 152 1.47 8.47 -15.54
N ASP A 153 2.10 7.69 -14.64
CA ASP A 153 2.77 8.20 -13.43
C ASP A 153 3.96 9.09 -13.82
N HIS A 154 4.80 8.63 -14.75
CA HIS A 154 6.03 9.35 -15.14
C HIS A 154 5.75 10.65 -15.88
N LEU A 155 4.79 10.64 -16.81
CA LEU A 155 4.46 11.76 -17.70
C LEU A 155 3.40 12.71 -17.12
N GLY A 156 2.67 12.28 -16.10
CA GLY A 156 1.60 13.07 -15.46
C GLY A 156 2.12 14.26 -14.64
N ASP A 157 1.27 15.24 -14.43
CA ASP A 157 1.54 16.46 -13.66
C ASP A 157 1.40 16.28 -12.15
N MET A 158 0.67 15.26 -11.75
CA MET A 158 0.53 14.82 -10.37
C MET A 158 0.21 13.33 -10.35
N ASP A 159 0.78 12.62 -9.39
CA ASP A 159 0.31 11.32 -8.98
C ASP A 159 -0.08 11.32 -7.50
N PHE A 160 -1.12 10.59 -7.14
CA PHE A 160 -1.44 10.38 -5.75
C PHE A 160 -2.05 9.00 -5.53
N LYS A 161 -1.71 8.44 -4.40
CA LYS A 161 -2.12 7.10 -3.98
C LYS A 161 -3.08 7.24 -2.83
N VAL A 162 -4.26 6.66 -2.97
CA VAL A 162 -5.32 6.71 -1.97
C VAL A 162 -5.69 5.29 -1.56
N ALA A 163 -5.55 5.01 -0.29
CA ALA A 163 -6.00 3.76 0.31
C ALA A 163 -7.09 4.02 1.35
N GLY A 164 -7.99 3.06 1.52
CA GLY A 164 -9.05 3.19 2.53
C GLY A 164 -10.12 2.13 2.40
N THR A 165 -11.11 2.26 3.29
CA THR A 165 -12.31 1.43 3.36
C THR A 165 -13.46 2.06 2.56
N ALA A 166 -14.63 1.42 2.58
CA ALA A 166 -15.86 2.04 2.05
C ALA A 166 -16.25 3.33 2.79
N GLU A 167 -15.91 3.45 4.07
CA GLU A 167 -16.27 4.59 4.92
C GLU A 167 -15.33 5.78 4.76
N GLY A 168 -14.00 5.53 4.56
CA GLY A 168 -13.04 6.63 4.52
C GLY A 168 -11.65 6.25 4.04
N VAL A 169 -10.81 7.28 3.93
CA VAL A 169 -9.40 7.17 3.56
C VAL A 169 -8.58 6.84 4.80
N THR A 170 -7.72 5.82 4.70
CA THR A 170 -6.78 5.41 5.76
C THR A 170 -5.35 5.87 5.49
N ALA A 171 -4.98 6.05 4.23
CA ALA A 171 -3.70 6.62 3.85
C ALA A 171 -3.78 7.34 2.50
N LEU A 172 -2.99 8.40 2.39
CA LEU A 172 -2.82 9.18 1.17
C LEU A 172 -1.34 9.56 1.04
N GLN A 173 -0.83 9.46 -0.19
CA GLN A 173 0.47 10.01 -0.57
C GLN A 173 0.32 10.69 -1.92
N MET A 174 0.84 11.89 -2.04
CA MET A 174 0.72 12.72 -3.23
C MET A 174 2.08 13.27 -3.63
N ASP A 175 2.34 13.29 -4.93
CA ASP A 175 3.48 13.95 -5.57
C ASP A 175 2.96 14.91 -6.64
N ILE A 176 3.22 16.20 -6.46
CA ILE A 176 2.79 17.27 -7.37
C ILE A 176 4.02 17.78 -8.09
N LYS A 177 4.02 17.72 -9.44
CA LYS A 177 5.13 18.09 -10.30
C LYS A 177 4.93 19.47 -10.96
N ILE A 178 3.82 20.15 -10.65
CA ILE A 178 3.43 21.49 -11.12
C ILE A 178 3.26 22.46 -9.95
N ASP A 179 3.09 23.75 -10.23
CA ASP A 179 3.05 24.83 -9.20
C ASP A 179 1.90 24.67 -8.18
N GLY A 180 0.94 23.80 -8.43
CA GLY A 180 -0.13 23.49 -7.51
C GLY A 180 -1.39 23.00 -8.20
N ILE A 181 -2.34 22.58 -7.39
CA ILE A 181 -3.64 22.08 -7.80
C ILE A 181 -4.75 22.86 -7.08
N THR A 182 -5.89 23.00 -7.72
CA THR A 182 -7.06 23.66 -7.13
C THR A 182 -7.85 22.70 -6.24
N SER A 183 -8.66 23.24 -5.33
CA SER A 183 -9.58 22.43 -4.51
C SER A 183 -10.56 21.64 -5.37
N GLU A 184 -11.00 22.20 -6.50
CA GLU A 184 -11.88 21.54 -7.47
C GLU A 184 -11.25 20.28 -8.06
N ILE A 185 -9.97 20.37 -8.50
CA ILE A 185 -9.22 19.21 -9.02
C ILE A 185 -9.12 18.14 -7.94
N MET A 186 -8.81 18.53 -6.70
CA MET A 186 -8.67 17.59 -5.59
C MET A 186 -9.99 16.91 -5.24
N GLU A 187 -11.10 17.65 -5.22
CA GLU A 187 -12.43 17.10 -4.95
C GLU A 187 -12.83 16.06 -6.00
N GLN A 188 -12.64 16.39 -7.29
CA GLN A 188 -12.88 15.47 -8.38
C GLN A 188 -12.00 14.21 -8.26
N ALA A 189 -10.72 14.41 -8.00
CA ALA A 189 -9.73 13.33 -7.88
C ALA A 189 -10.05 12.38 -6.73
N LEU A 190 -10.38 12.89 -5.56
CA LEU A 190 -10.80 12.09 -4.40
C LEU A 190 -12.12 11.36 -4.64
N GLY A 191 -13.06 11.99 -5.32
CA GLY A 191 -14.32 11.36 -5.73
C GLY A 191 -14.12 10.20 -6.69
N GLN A 192 -13.23 10.34 -7.69
CA GLN A 192 -12.84 9.24 -8.58
C GLN A 192 -12.07 8.15 -7.84
N ALA A 193 -11.12 8.52 -6.97
CA ALA A 193 -10.38 7.56 -6.16
C ALA A 193 -11.29 6.72 -5.25
N LYS A 194 -12.37 7.31 -4.70
CA LYS A 194 -13.37 6.57 -3.93
C LYS A 194 -14.05 5.50 -4.80
N ARG A 195 -14.49 5.87 -6.01
CA ARG A 195 -15.10 4.90 -6.94
C ARG A 195 -14.12 3.80 -7.35
N GLY A 196 -12.86 4.16 -7.67
CA GLY A 196 -11.80 3.22 -7.99
C GLY A 196 -11.55 2.22 -6.86
N ARG A 197 -11.38 2.68 -5.62
CA ARG A 197 -11.15 1.83 -4.45
C ARG A 197 -12.32 0.87 -4.15
N LEU A 198 -13.55 1.34 -4.33
CA LEU A 198 -14.74 0.52 -4.11
C LEU A 198 -14.94 -0.54 -5.21
N HIS A 199 -14.40 -0.27 -6.40
CA HIS A 199 -14.42 -1.26 -7.49
C HIS A 199 -13.36 -2.34 -7.30
N ILE A 200 -12.17 -1.97 -6.85
CA ILE A 200 -11.07 -2.91 -6.56
C ILE A 200 -11.41 -3.78 -5.35
#